data_fcce1bd5779de89dbd9f75157d3b6c49
#
_entry.id   fcce1bd5779de89dbd9f75157d3b6c49
#
_cell.length_a   1.000
_cell.length_b   1.000
_cell.length_c   1.000
_cell.angle_alpha   90.00
_cell.angle_beta   90.00
_cell.angle_gamma   90.00
#
_symmetry.space_group_name_H-M   'P 1'
#
loop_
_entity.id
_entity.type
_entity.pdbx_description
1 polymer ?
#
loop_
_entity_poly.entity_id
_entity_poly.type
_entity_poly.pdbx_seq_one_letter_code
_entity_poly.pdbx_strand_id
1 'polypeptide(L)'
;MKKMGEMLVTTDPFEEIVMGNTALVRAMVEAGTEVVSSYPGSPTPEIGAAILSIEEDQRPFYFEFSVNEKVATEVALGASLNGHLSTVFFKSVGLNVAADAFVQLPLMELIGG
;
A
#
# COMPACT_ATOMS: atom_id res chain seq x y z
N MET A 1 1.50 10.96 23.91
CA MET A 1 0.85 10.45 22.67
C MET A 1 1.92 10.19 21.62
N LYS A 2 1.94 9.01 21.04
CA LYS A 2 2.87 8.68 19.96
C LYS A 2 2.51 9.47 18.69
N LYS A 3 3.52 9.86 17.93
CA LYS A 3 3.29 10.39 16.60
C LYS A 3 2.72 9.30 15.69
N MET A 4 1.96 9.70 14.67
CA MET A 4 1.32 8.74 13.76
C MET A 4 2.32 7.73 13.19
N GLY A 5 3.46 8.20 12.67
CA GLY A 5 4.46 7.32 12.08
C GLY A 5 5.02 6.29 13.07
N GLU A 6 5.24 6.69 14.31
CA GLU A 6 5.70 5.78 15.36
C GLU A 6 4.64 4.73 15.72
N MET A 7 3.37 5.14 15.79
CA MET A 7 2.25 4.25 16.06
C MET A 7 2.11 3.18 14.95
N LEU A 8 2.35 3.56 13.70
CA LEU A 8 2.20 2.66 12.56
C LEU A 8 3.23 1.53 12.51
N VAL A 9 4.38 1.70 13.14
CA VAL A 9 5.46 0.71 13.10
C VAL A 9 5.83 0.12 14.47
N THR A 10 5.26 0.62 15.56
CA THR A 10 5.58 0.11 16.88
C THR A 10 5.20 -1.36 17.06
N THR A 11 6.04 -2.09 17.79
CA THR A 11 5.73 -3.46 18.24
C THR A 11 5.12 -3.50 19.64
N ASP A 12 5.10 -2.35 20.33
CA ASP A 12 4.48 -2.23 21.63
C ASP A 12 2.95 -2.21 21.54
N PRO A 13 2.23 -2.80 22.49
CA PRO A 13 0.77 -2.68 22.52
C PRO A 13 0.34 -1.22 22.62
N PHE A 14 -0.70 -0.84 21.90
CA PHE A 14 -1.29 0.50 21.97
C PHE A 14 -2.78 0.45 21.67
N GLU A 15 -3.48 1.50 22.09
CA GLU A 15 -4.90 1.72 21.80
C GLU A 15 -5.07 3.17 21.38
N GLU A 16 -5.55 3.41 20.17
CA GLU A 16 -5.73 4.74 19.59
C GLU A 16 -6.98 4.78 18.73
N ILE A 17 -7.59 5.96 18.66
CA ILE A 17 -8.68 6.24 17.72
C ILE A 17 -8.06 6.79 16.44
N VAL A 18 -8.25 6.11 15.33
CA VAL A 18 -7.65 6.47 14.04
C VAL A 18 -8.69 6.44 12.92
N MET A 19 -8.40 7.12 11.82
CA MET A 19 -9.21 6.98 10.59
C MET A 19 -9.00 5.59 9.99
N GLY A 20 -10.03 5.07 9.29
CA GLY A 20 -9.93 3.78 8.61
C GLY A 20 -8.74 3.67 7.67
N ASN A 21 -8.43 4.74 6.92
CA ASN A 21 -7.27 4.78 6.02
C ASN A 21 -5.94 4.62 6.78
N THR A 22 -5.83 5.18 7.98
CA THR A 22 -4.66 4.98 8.84
C THR A 22 -4.57 3.52 9.32
N ALA A 23 -5.69 2.93 9.68
CA ALA A 23 -5.74 1.51 10.07
C ALA A 23 -5.31 0.58 8.93
N LEU A 24 -5.64 0.91 7.68
CA LEU A 24 -5.16 0.15 6.52
C LEU A 24 -3.64 0.14 6.41
N VAL A 25 -2.99 1.28 6.67
CA VAL A 25 -1.52 1.33 6.68
C VAL A 25 -0.93 0.44 7.78
N ARG A 26 -1.51 0.47 8.97
CA ARG A 26 -1.10 -0.43 10.05
C ARG A 26 -1.25 -1.90 9.62
N ALA A 27 -2.34 -2.24 8.96
CA ALA A 27 -2.56 -3.58 8.45
C ALA A 27 -1.50 -4.00 7.42
N MET A 28 -1.08 -3.09 6.54
CA MET A 28 0.03 -3.35 5.60
C MET A 28 1.32 -3.69 6.32
N VAL A 29 1.64 -2.95 7.39
CA VAL A 29 2.82 -3.20 8.24
C VAL A 29 2.73 -4.57 8.89
N GLU A 30 1.60 -4.88 9.52
CA GLU A 30 1.41 -6.16 10.22
C GLU A 30 1.40 -7.36 9.27
N ALA A 31 0.88 -7.20 8.05
CA ALA A 31 0.86 -8.25 7.04
C ALA A 31 2.23 -8.54 6.44
N GLY A 32 3.21 -7.65 6.65
CA GLY A 32 4.54 -7.82 6.07
C GLY A 32 4.62 -7.39 4.61
N THR A 33 3.77 -6.46 4.18
CA THR A 33 3.86 -5.89 2.83
C THR A 33 5.26 -5.33 2.58
N GLU A 34 5.82 -5.59 1.40
CA GLU A 34 7.17 -5.17 1.04
C GLU A 34 7.20 -4.07 -0.02
N VAL A 35 6.18 -4.03 -0.88
CA VAL A 35 6.05 -3.02 -1.94
C VAL A 35 4.63 -2.46 -1.96
N VAL A 36 4.53 -1.15 -1.93
CA VAL A 36 3.24 -0.44 -2.00
C VAL A 36 3.29 0.55 -3.15
N SER A 37 2.28 0.55 -3.99
CA SER A 37 2.14 1.49 -5.09
C SER A 37 0.74 2.08 -5.14
N SER A 38 0.62 3.28 -5.69
CA SER A 38 -0.64 3.99 -5.75
C SER A 38 -0.65 5.05 -6.86
N TYR A 39 -1.84 5.52 -7.17
CA TYR A 39 -2.03 6.78 -7.89
C TYR A 39 -3.03 7.64 -7.12
N PRO A 40 -2.77 8.96 -6.91
CA PRO A 40 -3.60 9.79 -6.07
C PRO A 40 -5.04 9.94 -6.58
N GLY A 41 -6.00 9.82 -5.68
CA GLY A 41 -7.42 10.03 -5.95
C GLY A 41 -8.18 9.96 -4.63
N SER A 42 -8.94 11.01 -4.31
CA SER A 42 -9.64 11.12 -3.03
C SER A 42 -10.61 9.93 -2.82
N PRO A 43 -10.65 9.29 -1.64
CA PRO A 43 -9.99 9.66 -0.37
C PRO A 43 -8.63 9.00 -0.11
N THR A 44 -8.04 8.33 -1.08
CA THR A 44 -6.83 7.54 -0.88
C THR A 44 -5.53 8.32 -0.60
N PRO A 45 -5.40 9.63 -0.90
CA PRO A 45 -4.21 10.39 -0.48
C PRO A 45 -3.93 10.35 1.02
N GLU A 46 -4.95 10.14 1.84
CA GLU A 46 -4.79 9.98 3.30
C GLU A 46 -3.99 8.73 3.66
N ILE A 47 -4.09 7.66 2.86
CA ILE A 47 -3.29 6.45 3.02
C ILE A 47 -1.82 6.79 2.73
N GLY A 48 -1.55 7.49 1.63
CA GLY A 48 -0.21 7.94 1.28
C GLY A 48 0.39 8.87 2.35
N ALA A 49 -0.41 9.80 2.86
CA ALA A 49 0.04 10.70 3.93
C ALA A 49 0.41 9.93 5.21
N ALA A 50 -0.38 8.92 5.57
CA ALA A 50 -0.07 8.06 6.71
C ALA A 50 1.24 7.29 6.50
N ILE A 51 1.46 6.73 5.31
CA ILE A 51 2.71 6.06 4.96
C ILE A 51 3.90 7.02 5.08
N LEU A 52 3.77 8.22 4.52
CA LEU A 52 4.84 9.21 4.53
C LEU A 52 5.09 9.82 5.92
N SER A 53 4.20 9.61 6.88
CA SER A 53 4.43 9.97 8.29
C SER A 53 5.43 9.06 8.98
N ILE A 54 5.70 7.87 8.42
CA ILE A 54 6.74 6.95 8.91
C ILE A 54 8.08 7.46 8.41
N GLU A 55 9.04 7.63 9.32
CA GLU A 55 10.40 8.02 8.93
C GLU A 55 10.94 7.04 7.89
N GLU A 56 11.63 7.55 6.88
CA GLU A 56 12.05 6.75 5.73
C GLU A 56 12.88 5.52 6.12
N ASP A 57 13.79 5.68 7.08
CA ASP A 57 14.64 4.60 7.59
C ASP A 57 13.89 3.56 8.44
N GLN A 58 12.67 3.88 8.88
CA GLN A 58 11.81 2.99 9.69
C GLN A 58 10.67 2.40 8.86
N ARG A 59 10.50 2.84 7.62
CA ARG A 59 9.41 2.35 6.75
C ARG A 59 9.70 0.92 6.33
N PRO A 60 8.81 -0.05 6.67
CA PRO A 60 9.09 -1.48 6.44
C PRO A 60 8.88 -1.94 5.00
N PHE A 61 8.48 -1.05 4.11
CA PHE A 61 8.21 -1.36 2.70
C PHE A 61 8.60 -0.19 1.80
N TYR A 62 8.86 -0.49 0.53
CA TYR A 62 9.01 0.51 -0.50
C TYR A 62 7.65 1.09 -0.87
N PHE A 63 7.56 2.40 -1.03
CA PHE A 63 6.34 3.08 -1.45
C PHE A 63 6.63 4.11 -2.53
N GLU A 64 5.83 4.07 -3.61
CA GLU A 64 5.85 5.12 -4.62
C GLU A 64 4.45 5.41 -5.17
N PHE A 65 4.24 6.66 -5.60
CA PHE A 65 3.16 7.00 -6.49
C PHE A 65 3.60 6.74 -7.92
N SER A 66 2.74 6.09 -8.70
CA SER A 66 2.96 5.81 -10.11
C SER A 66 2.27 6.85 -11.00
N VAL A 67 2.49 6.79 -12.30
CA VAL A 67 1.94 7.77 -13.26
C VAL A 67 0.45 7.57 -13.54
N ASN A 68 -0.08 6.38 -13.27
CA ASN A 68 -1.49 6.06 -13.31
C ASN A 68 -1.76 4.72 -12.59
N GLU A 69 -3.02 4.35 -12.47
CA GLU A 69 -3.45 3.15 -11.75
C GLU A 69 -3.00 1.86 -12.42
N LYS A 70 -2.90 1.85 -13.75
CA LYS A 70 -2.39 0.68 -14.48
C LYS A 70 -0.93 0.40 -14.10
N VAL A 71 -0.08 1.42 -14.16
CA VAL A 71 1.33 1.29 -13.79
C VAL A 71 1.48 0.92 -12.32
N ALA A 72 0.67 1.53 -11.43
CA ALA A 72 0.67 1.17 -10.02
C ALA A 72 0.37 -0.32 -9.81
N THR A 73 -0.62 -0.85 -10.52
CA THR A 73 -0.98 -2.27 -10.46
C THR A 73 0.12 -3.16 -11.04
N GLU A 74 0.76 -2.73 -12.11
CA GLU A 74 1.86 -3.48 -12.73
C GLU A 74 3.11 -3.52 -11.83
N VAL A 75 3.40 -2.45 -11.09
CA VAL A 75 4.48 -2.44 -10.09
C VAL A 75 4.20 -3.47 -9.00
N ALA A 76 2.98 -3.47 -8.46
CA ALA A 76 2.57 -4.46 -7.46
C ALA A 76 2.62 -5.89 -8.02
N LEU A 77 2.17 -6.08 -9.24
CA LEU A 77 2.23 -7.37 -9.94
C LEU A 77 3.67 -7.86 -10.08
N GLY A 78 4.58 -6.98 -10.53
CA GLY A 78 5.99 -7.33 -10.66
C GLY A 78 6.63 -7.76 -9.35
N ALA A 79 6.32 -7.07 -8.27
CA ALA A 79 6.76 -7.45 -6.93
C ALA A 79 6.23 -8.83 -6.53
N SER A 80 4.95 -9.07 -6.76
CA SER A 80 4.30 -10.35 -6.45
C SER A 80 4.88 -11.51 -7.24
N LEU A 81 5.16 -11.32 -8.53
CA LEU A 81 5.81 -12.34 -9.36
C LEU A 81 7.22 -12.69 -8.88
N ASN A 82 7.87 -11.78 -8.18
CA ASN A 82 9.21 -11.98 -7.60
C ASN A 82 9.19 -12.45 -6.14
N GLY A 83 8.05 -12.82 -5.61
CA GLY A 83 7.93 -13.40 -4.28
C GLY A 83 7.73 -12.38 -3.15
N HIS A 84 7.44 -11.12 -3.46
CA HIS A 84 7.19 -10.06 -2.49
C HIS A 84 5.70 -9.81 -2.32
N LEU A 85 5.23 -9.74 -1.07
CA LEU A 85 3.86 -9.32 -0.79
C LEU A 85 3.71 -7.85 -1.16
N SER A 86 2.77 -7.54 -2.03
CA SER A 86 2.54 -6.18 -2.51
C SER A 86 1.13 -5.70 -2.21
N THR A 87 1.00 -4.39 -2.13
CA THR A 87 -0.29 -3.72 -1.98
C THR A 87 -0.37 -2.58 -2.99
N VAL A 88 -1.48 -2.50 -3.69
CA VAL A 88 -1.81 -1.36 -4.54
C VAL A 88 -3.12 -0.74 -4.06
N PHE A 89 -3.17 0.57 -4.03
CA PHE A 89 -4.41 1.27 -3.68
C PHE A 89 -4.63 2.48 -4.58
N PHE A 90 -5.87 2.75 -4.89
CA PHE A 90 -6.27 3.91 -5.67
C PHE A 90 -7.78 4.17 -5.51
N LYS A 91 -8.28 5.27 -6.05
CA LYS A 91 -9.69 5.57 -6.05
C LYS A 91 -10.46 4.53 -6.89
N SER A 92 -11.69 4.21 -6.49
CA SER A 92 -12.52 3.18 -7.12
C SER A 92 -12.63 3.32 -8.65
N VAL A 93 -12.76 4.55 -9.17
CA VAL A 93 -12.82 4.78 -10.62
C VAL A 93 -11.50 4.46 -11.34
N GLY A 94 -10.40 4.42 -10.62
CA GLY A 94 -9.11 4.03 -11.16
C GLY A 94 -9.05 2.57 -11.61
N LEU A 95 -9.99 1.74 -11.18
CA LEU A 95 -10.09 0.36 -11.64
C LEU A 95 -10.26 0.27 -13.16
N ASN A 96 -10.97 1.22 -13.77
CA ASN A 96 -11.12 1.28 -15.22
C ASN A 96 -9.78 1.51 -15.92
N VAL A 97 -8.90 2.32 -15.33
CA VAL A 97 -7.54 2.55 -15.86
C VAL A 97 -6.66 1.31 -15.65
N ALA A 98 -6.80 0.66 -14.51
CA ALA A 98 -6.03 -0.53 -14.14
C ALA A 98 -6.57 -1.83 -14.75
N ALA A 99 -7.68 -1.78 -15.47
CA ALA A 99 -8.44 -2.98 -15.89
C ALA A 99 -7.58 -4.00 -16.64
N ASP A 100 -6.71 -3.55 -17.53
CA ASP A 100 -5.83 -4.44 -18.30
C ASP A 100 -4.94 -5.28 -17.37
N ALA A 101 -4.23 -4.65 -16.45
CA ALA A 101 -3.40 -5.36 -15.48
C ALA A 101 -4.26 -6.19 -14.52
N PHE A 102 -5.38 -5.65 -14.05
CA PHE A 102 -6.25 -6.30 -13.08
C PHE A 102 -6.85 -7.61 -13.60
N VAL A 103 -7.32 -7.62 -14.86
CA VAL A 103 -7.94 -8.84 -15.42
C VAL A 103 -6.90 -9.92 -15.73
N GLN A 104 -5.63 -9.58 -15.80
CA GLN A 104 -4.56 -10.55 -16.03
C GLN A 104 -4.08 -11.22 -14.73
N LEU A 105 -4.30 -10.61 -13.57
CA LEU A 105 -3.84 -11.14 -12.28
C LEU A 105 -4.26 -12.61 -12.05
N PRO A 106 -5.54 -12.99 -12.29
CA PRO A 106 -5.96 -14.39 -12.08
C PRO A 106 -5.33 -15.39 -13.05
N LEU A 107 -4.73 -14.92 -14.13
CA LEU A 107 -4.10 -15.77 -15.14
C LEU A 107 -2.63 -16.04 -14.82
N MET A 108 -2.09 -15.41 -13.80
CA MET A 108 -0.69 -15.53 -13.40
C MET A 108 -0.58 -16.23 -12.05
N GLU A 109 0.53 -16.94 -11.86
CA GLU A 109 0.88 -17.51 -10.57
C GLU A 109 1.61 -16.46 -9.74
N LEU A 110 0.93 -15.91 -8.73
CA LEU A 110 1.48 -14.89 -7.84
C LEU A 110 2.17 -15.56 -6.66
N ILE A 111 3.50 -15.50 -6.65
CA ILE A 111 4.31 -16.16 -5.62
C ILE A 111 4.26 -15.40 -4.31
N GLY A 112 4.27 -14.06 -4.37
CA GLY A 112 4.33 -13.21 -3.18
C GLY A 112 2.97 -12.75 -2.65
N GLY A 113 2.01 -12.61 -3.52
CA GLY A 113 0.69 -12.06 -3.17
C GLY A 113 0.57 -10.56 -3.29
#